data_c088304e7d5a26d3516c54082cfee68d
#
_entry.id   c088304e7d5a26d3516c54082cfee68d
#
_cell.length_a   1.000
_cell.length_b   1.000
_cell.length_c   1.000
_cell.angle_alpha   90.00
_cell.angle_beta   90.00
_cell.angle_gamma   90.00
#
_symmetry.space_group_name_H-M   'P 1'
#
loop_
_entity.id
_entity.type
_entity.pdbx_description
1 polymer ?
#
loop_
_entity_poly.entity_id
_entity_poly.type
_entity_poly.pdbx_seq_one_letter_code
_entity_poly.pdbx_strand_id
1 'polypeptide(L)'
;MIPKKIHYCWLSNDPLPEKIQMCIATWKQVMPDYEIKLWNTENFNVSSVQYVKEAFDNRKWAFAADYIRLYALYTEGGFYLDSDVEVLKPFDDFLNYSFVSSMEYHPYQIEQQCSYKLIDSAGRRISDEYVAGIQIQAAVMGAEKGCQYVGEILEWYKDKHFVKEDGSLSVDVIAPQIYARVAEGRGFIYKDIEQDLAGNVKIFASEIFAGNKREATSNSYAIHFCENSWAPKTFGQKMKNYWKFFWFLLRQKFISVR
;
A
#
# COMPACT_ATOMS: atom_id res chain seq x y z
N MET A 1 0.43 -20.67 1.04
CA MET A 1 -0.83 -20.08 1.56
C MET A 1 -0.49 -18.90 2.45
N ILE A 2 -1.19 -17.79 2.31
CA ILE A 2 -0.99 -16.57 3.11
C ILE A 2 -1.46 -16.82 4.55
N PRO A 3 -0.65 -16.58 5.59
CA PRO A 3 -1.07 -16.71 6.99
C PRO A 3 -2.14 -15.68 7.38
N LYS A 4 -3.03 -16.05 8.33
CA LYS A 4 -4.02 -15.13 8.92
C LYS A 4 -3.34 -14.16 9.91
N LYS A 5 -2.55 -13.24 9.37
CA LYS A 5 -1.79 -12.23 10.10
C LYS A 5 -1.87 -10.91 9.36
N ILE A 6 -2.03 -9.82 10.10
CA ILE A 6 -2.05 -8.45 9.59
C ILE A 6 -0.85 -7.71 10.16
N HIS A 7 -0.06 -7.11 9.28
CA HIS A 7 1.06 -6.25 9.62
C HIS A 7 0.70 -4.79 9.33
N TYR A 8 1.15 -3.88 10.18
CA TYR A 8 1.11 -2.44 9.90
C TYR A 8 2.32 -1.76 10.53
N CYS A 9 2.70 -0.59 10.01
CA CYS A 9 3.81 0.20 10.51
C CYS A 9 3.32 1.43 11.25
N TRP A 10 3.96 1.75 12.39
CA TRP A 10 3.84 3.04 13.08
C TRP A 10 5.19 3.42 13.66
N LEU A 11 5.93 4.27 12.94
CA LEU A 11 7.33 4.60 13.24
C LEU A 11 7.49 5.91 14.01
N SER A 12 6.41 6.65 14.20
CA SER A 12 6.37 7.83 15.08
C SER A 12 6.19 7.38 16.52
N ASN A 13 6.72 8.15 17.47
CA ASN A 13 6.44 7.98 18.90
C ASN A 13 5.11 8.61 19.33
N ASP A 14 4.38 9.25 18.40
CA ASP A 14 3.10 9.86 18.66
C ASP A 14 2.02 8.80 18.87
N PRO A 15 1.03 9.05 19.73
CA PRO A 15 -0.11 8.16 19.88
C PRO A 15 -0.88 8.05 18.55
N LEU A 16 -1.48 6.88 18.33
CA LEU A 16 -2.31 6.66 17.15
C LEU A 16 -3.49 7.64 17.13
N PRO A 17 -3.68 8.42 16.06
CA PRO A 17 -4.85 9.28 15.90
C PRO A 17 -6.15 8.47 15.95
N GLU A 18 -7.24 9.09 16.41
CA GLU A 18 -8.55 8.44 16.54
C GLU A 18 -9.00 7.73 15.25
N LYS A 19 -8.82 8.37 14.10
CA LYS A 19 -9.15 7.77 12.80
C LYS A 19 -8.38 6.47 12.54
N ILE A 20 -7.10 6.44 12.87
CA ILE A 20 -6.25 5.23 12.72
C ILE A 20 -6.74 4.14 13.67
N GLN A 21 -7.05 4.48 14.92
CA GLN A 21 -7.61 3.53 15.88
C GLN A 21 -8.93 2.92 15.37
N MET A 22 -9.78 3.73 14.73
CA MET A 22 -11.02 3.27 14.13
C MET A 22 -10.79 2.32 12.94
N CYS A 23 -9.82 2.61 12.07
CA CYS A 23 -9.45 1.70 10.99
C CYS A 23 -8.99 0.35 11.55
N ILE A 24 -8.07 0.35 12.51
CA ILE A 24 -7.58 -0.89 13.16
C ILE A 24 -8.72 -1.65 13.89
N ALA A 25 -9.71 -0.93 14.45
CA ALA A 25 -10.87 -1.57 15.05
C ALA A 25 -11.69 -2.36 14.03
N THR A 26 -11.79 -1.90 12.77
CA THR A 26 -12.48 -2.66 11.71
C THR A 26 -11.77 -3.99 11.41
N TRP A 27 -10.42 -4.02 11.47
CA TRP A 27 -9.67 -5.25 11.24
C TRP A 27 -10.00 -6.31 12.28
N LYS A 28 -10.03 -5.93 13.56
CA LYS A 28 -10.40 -6.82 14.68
C LYS A 28 -11.84 -7.29 14.60
N GLN A 29 -12.75 -6.42 14.15
CA GLN A 29 -14.17 -6.73 14.03
C GLN A 29 -14.45 -7.68 12.86
N VAL A 30 -13.84 -7.45 11.71
CA VAL A 30 -14.14 -8.18 10.47
C VAL A 30 -13.29 -9.45 10.36
N MET A 31 -12.08 -9.46 10.90
CA MET A 31 -11.13 -10.57 10.87
C MET A 31 -10.64 -10.93 12.30
N PRO A 32 -11.54 -11.37 13.20
CA PRO A 32 -11.20 -11.59 14.61
C PRO A 32 -10.20 -12.73 14.85
N ASP A 33 -10.02 -13.63 13.89
CA ASP A 33 -9.10 -14.75 13.90
C ASP A 33 -7.72 -14.43 13.25
N TYR A 34 -7.50 -13.18 12.83
CA TYR A 34 -6.22 -12.72 12.33
C TYR A 34 -5.38 -12.12 13.46
N GLU A 35 -4.11 -12.56 13.57
CA GLU A 35 -3.13 -11.90 14.43
C GLU A 35 -2.82 -10.50 13.88
N ILE A 36 -2.81 -9.45 14.72
CA ILE A 36 -2.42 -8.10 14.30
C ILE A 36 -1.07 -7.76 14.90
N LYS A 37 -0.08 -7.45 14.05
CA LYS A 37 1.29 -7.12 14.44
C LYS A 37 1.67 -5.71 14.02
N LEU A 38 2.02 -4.89 15.00
CA LEU A 38 2.64 -3.59 14.80
C LEU A 38 4.14 -3.76 14.52
N TRP A 39 4.62 -3.05 13.51
CA TRP A 39 6.04 -2.84 13.26
C TRP A 39 6.44 -1.41 13.66
N ASN A 40 7.44 -1.30 14.52
CA ASN A 40 7.98 -0.04 15.03
C ASN A 40 9.49 -0.18 15.29
N THR A 41 10.10 0.83 15.91
CA THR A 41 11.55 0.83 16.22
C THR A 41 11.97 -0.16 17.31
N GLU A 42 11.02 -0.77 18.03
CA GLU A 42 11.31 -1.77 19.06
C GLU A 42 11.53 -3.16 18.46
N ASN A 43 10.89 -3.45 17.32
CA ASN A 43 10.91 -4.76 16.70
C ASN A 43 11.48 -4.78 15.27
N PHE A 44 11.82 -3.62 14.71
CA PHE A 44 12.58 -3.49 13.48
C PHE A 44 13.79 -2.57 13.68
N ASN A 45 14.98 -3.08 13.43
CA ASN A 45 16.20 -2.27 13.49
C ASN A 45 16.31 -1.39 12.25
N VAL A 46 15.87 -0.14 12.36
CA VAL A 46 15.89 0.85 11.25
C VAL A 46 17.29 1.09 10.67
N SER A 47 18.35 0.84 11.45
CA SER A 47 19.74 1.01 11.00
C SER A 47 20.28 -0.18 10.21
N SER A 48 19.52 -1.28 10.12
CA SER A 48 19.95 -2.49 9.39
C SER A 48 19.89 -2.33 7.86
N VAL A 49 19.16 -1.31 7.37
CA VAL A 49 18.99 -1.03 5.94
C VAL A 49 19.20 0.46 5.71
N GLN A 50 20.15 0.81 4.85
CA GLN A 50 20.56 2.21 4.63
C GLN A 50 19.39 3.10 4.16
N TYR A 51 18.61 2.63 3.19
CA TYR A 51 17.40 3.34 2.72
C TYR A 51 16.43 3.65 3.86
N VAL A 52 16.15 2.66 4.71
CA VAL A 52 15.22 2.82 5.85
C VAL A 52 15.76 3.80 6.87
N LYS A 53 17.06 3.68 7.20
CA LYS A 53 17.72 4.59 8.14
C LYS A 53 17.62 6.04 7.67
N GLU A 54 17.99 6.29 6.41
CA GLU A 54 17.95 7.63 5.83
C GLU A 54 16.54 8.22 5.76
N ALA A 55 15.54 7.42 5.35
CA ALA A 55 14.14 7.84 5.35
C ALA A 55 13.63 8.14 6.77
N PHE A 56 13.99 7.31 7.75
CA PHE A 56 13.62 7.47 9.15
C PHE A 56 14.23 8.73 9.76
N ASP A 57 15.55 8.95 9.58
CA ASP A 57 16.28 10.11 10.09
C ASP A 57 15.71 11.43 9.53
N ASN A 58 15.22 11.40 8.29
CA ASN A 58 14.54 12.52 7.63
C ASN A 58 13.04 12.62 7.95
N ARG A 59 12.52 11.81 8.90
CA ARG A 59 11.09 11.75 9.28
C ARG A 59 10.15 11.46 8.10
N LYS A 60 10.64 10.74 7.10
CA LYS A 60 9.87 10.26 5.96
C LYS A 60 9.38 8.83 6.22
N TRP A 61 8.61 8.67 7.29
CA TRP A 61 8.23 7.37 7.83
C TRP A 61 7.46 6.49 6.83
N ALA A 62 6.68 7.08 5.91
CA ALA A 62 6.02 6.32 4.87
C ALA A 62 7.02 5.60 3.96
N PHE A 63 8.12 6.28 3.57
CA PHE A 63 9.19 5.67 2.77
C PHE A 63 9.99 4.62 3.55
N ALA A 64 10.22 4.82 4.84
CA ALA A 64 10.78 3.77 5.70
C ALA A 64 9.85 2.55 5.77
N ALA A 65 8.53 2.78 5.90
CA ALA A 65 7.53 1.73 5.91
C ALA A 65 7.43 0.98 4.56
N ASP A 66 7.79 1.60 3.42
CA ASP A 66 7.80 0.94 2.12
C ASP A 66 8.71 -0.29 2.07
N TYR A 67 9.84 -0.25 2.77
CA TYR A 67 10.69 -1.42 2.95
C TYR A 67 10.16 -2.37 4.02
N ILE A 68 9.76 -1.84 5.18
CA ILE A 68 9.37 -2.66 6.34
C ILE A 68 8.15 -3.53 6.02
N ARG A 69 7.17 -3.02 5.23
CA ARG A 69 6.02 -3.81 4.78
C ARG A 69 6.41 -5.04 3.97
N LEU A 70 7.38 -4.87 3.08
CA LEU A 70 7.92 -5.98 2.26
C LEU A 70 8.71 -6.97 3.12
N TYR A 71 9.53 -6.47 4.05
CA TYR A 71 10.27 -7.30 4.99
C TYR A 71 9.33 -8.15 5.85
N ALA A 72 8.25 -7.56 6.38
CA ALA A 72 7.24 -8.25 7.16
C ALA A 72 6.58 -9.38 6.35
N LEU A 73 6.14 -9.08 5.14
CA LEU A 73 5.52 -10.05 4.24
C LEU A 73 6.48 -11.16 3.83
N TYR A 74 7.74 -10.83 3.53
CA TYR A 74 8.74 -11.83 3.13
C TYR A 74 9.11 -12.77 4.27
N THR A 75 9.32 -12.21 5.47
CA THR A 75 9.82 -13.00 6.60
C THR A 75 8.74 -13.78 7.33
N GLU A 76 7.51 -13.28 7.37
CA GLU A 76 6.43 -13.89 8.14
C GLU A 76 5.24 -14.33 7.29
N GLY A 77 5.05 -13.74 6.11
CA GLY A 77 3.81 -13.85 5.34
C GLY A 77 2.66 -13.10 6.02
N GLY A 78 1.48 -13.11 5.43
CA GLY A 78 0.28 -12.42 5.94
C GLY A 78 -0.13 -11.26 5.04
N PHE A 79 -0.92 -10.37 5.60
CA PHE A 79 -1.36 -9.15 4.93
C PHE A 79 -0.67 -7.93 5.54
N TYR A 80 -0.27 -6.98 4.73
CA TYR A 80 0.12 -5.66 5.16
C TYR A 80 -1.02 -4.68 4.88
N LEU A 81 -1.36 -3.87 5.86
CA LEU A 81 -2.31 -2.78 5.73
C LEU A 81 -1.67 -1.47 6.17
N ASP A 82 -1.80 -0.42 5.36
CA ASP A 82 -1.53 0.93 5.86
C ASP A 82 -2.51 1.25 7.01
N SER A 83 -2.04 1.98 8.00
CA SER A 83 -2.79 2.22 9.24
C SER A 83 -4.14 2.93 9.03
N ASP A 84 -4.32 3.61 7.88
CA ASP A 84 -5.55 4.31 7.48
C ASP A 84 -6.42 3.49 6.50
N VAL A 85 -6.31 2.17 6.52
CA VAL A 85 -7.17 1.25 5.76
C VAL A 85 -8.37 0.81 6.61
N GLU A 86 -9.58 1.03 6.11
CA GLU A 86 -10.83 0.44 6.63
C GLU A 86 -11.07 -0.92 5.96
N VAL A 87 -11.25 -1.98 6.74
CA VAL A 87 -11.61 -3.31 6.22
C VAL A 87 -13.12 -3.49 6.22
N LEU A 88 -13.67 -3.99 5.12
CA LEU A 88 -15.11 -4.18 4.91
C LEU A 88 -15.53 -5.65 4.90
N LYS A 89 -14.66 -6.56 4.43
CA LYS A 89 -14.89 -8.00 4.30
C LYS A 89 -13.64 -8.78 4.72
N PRO A 90 -13.79 -10.03 5.20
CA PRO A 90 -12.67 -10.91 5.51
C PRO A 90 -11.79 -11.18 4.27
N PHE A 91 -10.50 -11.39 4.47
CA PHE A 91 -9.53 -11.65 3.40
C PHE A 91 -9.32 -13.14 3.11
N ASP A 92 -10.22 -13.99 3.60
CA ASP A 92 -10.11 -15.45 3.46
C ASP A 92 -10.09 -15.91 1.99
N ASP A 93 -10.76 -15.20 1.09
CA ASP A 93 -10.78 -15.48 -0.34
C ASP A 93 -9.41 -15.33 -1.02
N PHE A 94 -8.48 -14.65 -0.35
CA PHE A 94 -7.15 -14.34 -0.89
C PHE A 94 -6.04 -15.25 -0.38
N LEU A 95 -6.30 -16.16 0.56
CA LEU A 95 -5.27 -16.96 1.25
C LEU A 95 -4.49 -17.91 0.34
N ASN A 96 -5.04 -18.28 -0.80
CA ASN A 96 -4.44 -19.27 -1.71
C ASN A 96 -3.47 -18.68 -2.75
N TYR A 97 -3.29 -17.39 -2.78
CA TYR A 97 -2.31 -16.74 -3.64
C TYR A 97 -0.90 -16.74 -3.01
N SER A 98 0.15 -16.69 -3.85
CA SER A 98 1.50 -16.41 -3.36
C SER A 98 1.67 -14.92 -3.04
N PHE A 99 1.03 -14.06 -3.82
CA PHE A 99 0.90 -12.63 -3.58
C PHE A 99 -0.44 -12.12 -4.08
N VAL A 100 -1.00 -11.16 -3.37
CA VAL A 100 -2.25 -10.48 -3.76
C VAL A 100 -2.19 -8.99 -3.45
N SER A 101 -2.67 -8.18 -4.38
CA SER A 101 -2.96 -6.76 -4.21
C SER A 101 -4.00 -6.32 -5.25
N SER A 102 -4.22 -5.02 -5.39
CA SER A 102 -5.04 -4.44 -6.46
C SER A 102 -4.29 -3.38 -7.23
N MET A 103 -4.86 -2.98 -8.35
CA MET A 103 -4.42 -1.80 -9.06
C MET A 103 -4.62 -0.55 -8.18
N GLU A 104 -3.70 0.39 -8.29
CA GLU A 104 -3.88 1.78 -7.87
C GLU A 104 -4.13 2.62 -9.12
N TYR A 105 -5.32 3.21 -9.23
CA TYR A 105 -5.75 3.87 -10.45
C TYR A 105 -6.18 5.33 -10.18
N HIS A 106 -5.44 6.27 -10.76
CA HIS A 106 -5.64 7.71 -10.62
C HIS A 106 -5.68 8.40 -11.99
N PRO A 107 -6.85 8.43 -12.68
CA PRO A 107 -6.98 8.98 -14.03
C PRO A 107 -6.42 10.39 -14.17
N TYR A 108 -6.67 11.25 -13.19
CA TYR A 108 -6.15 12.61 -13.18
C TYR A 108 -4.63 12.68 -13.18
N GLN A 109 -3.96 11.77 -12.44
CA GLN A 109 -2.50 11.71 -12.40
C GLN A 109 -1.94 11.18 -13.73
N ILE A 110 -2.60 10.22 -14.36
CA ILE A 110 -2.25 9.70 -15.68
C ILE A 110 -2.24 10.83 -16.72
N GLU A 111 -3.27 11.68 -16.71
CA GLU A 111 -3.35 12.84 -17.60
C GLU A 111 -2.28 13.88 -17.32
N GLN A 112 -2.11 14.27 -16.04
CA GLN A 112 -1.11 15.29 -15.65
C GLN A 112 0.33 14.90 -16.01
N GLN A 113 0.68 13.62 -15.85
CA GLN A 113 2.03 13.12 -16.12
C GLN A 113 2.17 12.52 -17.52
N CYS A 114 1.12 12.58 -18.33
CA CYS A 114 1.08 12.01 -19.67
C CYS A 114 1.49 10.52 -19.69
N SER A 115 1.18 9.75 -18.64
CA SER A 115 1.62 8.37 -18.46
C SER A 115 1.12 7.44 -19.59
N TYR A 116 0.03 7.82 -20.27
CA TYR A 116 -0.47 7.11 -21.47
C TYR A 116 0.53 7.07 -22.63
N LYS A 117 1.53 7.98 -22.64
CA LYS A 117 2.61 7.98 -23.65
C LYS A 117 3.71 6.96 -23.34
N LEU A 118 3.74 6.45 -22.12
CA LEU A 118 4.75 5.51 -21.65
C LEU A 118 4.32 4.05 -21.87
N ILE A 119 3.08 3.80 -22.32
CA ILE A 119 2.49 2.47 -22.52
C ILE A 119 1.91 2.31 -23.91
N ASP A 120 1.95 1.12 -24.46
CA ASP A 120 1.32 0.75 -25.73
C ASP A 120 -0.19 0.45 -25.56
N SER A 121 -0.87 0.15 -26.66
CA SER A 121 -2.31 -0.20 -26.67
C SER A 121 -2.62 -1.48 -25.87
N ALA A 122 -1.64 -2.39 -25.73
CA ALA A 122 -1.76 -3.58 -24.90
C ALA A 122 -1.58 -3.28 -23.41
N GLY A 123 -1.13 -2.07 -23.03
CA GLY A 123 -0.80 -1.68 -21.67
C GLY A 123 0.61 -2.07 -21.24
N ARG A 124 1.51 -2.37 -22.18
CA ARG A 124 2.92 -2.66 -21.90
C ARG A 124 3.71 -1.37 -21.92
N ARG A 125 4.62 -1.22 -20.97
CA ARG A 125 5.49 -0.05 -20.93
C ARG A 125 6.48 -0.08 -22.10
N ILE A 126 6.65 1.07 -22.73
CA ILE A 126 7.52 1.30 -23.91
C ILE A 126 8.61 2.35 -23.64
N SER A 127 8.81 2.75 -22.39
CA SER A 127 9.78 3.76 -21.95
C SER A 127 10.54 3.26 -20.73
N ASP A 128 11.71 3.83 -20.45
CA ASP A 128 12.44 3.53 -19.20
C ASP A 128 11.92 4.28 -17.99
N GLU A 129 11.01 5.24 -18.19
CA GLU A 129 10.38 5.99 -17.12
C GLU A 129 9.38 5.12 -16.32
N TYR A 130 9.13 5.51 -15.06
CA TYR A 130 8.09 4.90 -14.24
C TYR A 130 6.71 5.42 -14.64
N VAL A 131 5.78 4.50 -14.83
CA VAL A 131 4.39 4.84 -15.15
C VAL A 131 3.69 5.28 -13.86
N ALA A 132 3.11 6.49 -13.87
CA ALA A 132 2.40 7.04 -12.70
C ALA A 132 0.89 6.98 -12.88
N GLY A 133 0.17 6.87 -11.78
CA GLY A 133 -1.29 6.93 -11.75
C GLY A 133 -2.01 5.64 -12.17
N ILE A 134 -1.27 4.64 -12.65
CA ILE A 134 -1.77 3.28 -12.89
C ILE A 134 -0.67 2.29 -12.54
N GLN A 135 -0.79 1.64 -11.39
CA GLN A 135 0.29 0.88 -10.75
C GLN A 135 -0.27 -0.14 -9.76
N ILE A 136 0.59 -0.88 -9.04
CA ILE A 136 0.15 -1.83 -8.01
C ILE A 136 0.09 -1.13 -6.67
N GLN A 137 -1.06 -1.20 -5.99
CA GLN A 137 -1.28 -0.59 -4.68
C GLN A 137 -0.32 -1.16 -3.62
N ALA A 138 0.19 -0.27 -2.76
CA ALA A 138 1.08 -0.62 -1.66
C ALA A 138 0.37 -0.65 -0.28
N ALA A 139 -0.82 -0.09 -0.18
CA ALA A 139 -1.52 0.06 1.09
C ALA A 139 -2.22 -1.21 1.59
N VAL A 140 -2.58 -2.13 0.67
CA VAL A 140 -3.17 -3.44 0.99
C VAL A 140 -2.49 -4.50 0.14
N MET A 141 -1.76 -5.39 0.78
CA MET A 141 -1.04 -6.49 0.12
C MET A 141 -1.08 -7.74 0.97
N GLY A 142 -1.18 -8.89 0.35
CA GLY A 142 -1.02 -10.19 1.01
C GLY A 142 0.10 -10.99 0.36
N ALA A 143 0.88 -11.73 1.15
CA ALA A 143 1.89 -12.63 0.60
C ALA A 143 2.11 -13.86 1.49
N GLU A 144 2.44 -14.99 0.88
CA GLU A 144 2.98 -16.11 1.62
C GLU A 144 4.41 -15.82 2.06
N LYS A 145 4.85 -16.43 3.14
CA LYS A 145 6.23 -16.32 3.63
C LYS A 145 7.23 -16.78 2.56
N GLY A 146 8.25 -15.96 2.30
CA GLY A 146 9.28 -16.25 1.30
C GLY A 146 8.79 -16.03 -0.13
N CYS A 147 7.69 -15.29 -0.35
CA CYS A 147 7.16 -15.00 -1.67
C CYS A 147 8.24 -14.42 -2.59
N GLN A 148 8.49 -15.09 -3.73
CA GLN A 148 9.54 -14.70 -4.67
C GLN A 148 9.36 -13.28 -5.19
N TYR A 149 8.13 -12.87 -5.53
CA TYR A 149 7.84 -11.52 -6.01
C TYR A 149 8.19 -10.45 -4.98
N VAL A 150 7.85 -10.68 -3.71
CA VAL A 150 8.22 -9.76 -2.61
C VAL A 150 9.74 -9.70 -2.44
N GLY A 151 10.43 -10.86 -2.57
CA GLY A 151 11.90 -10.90 -2.54
C GLY A 151 12.56 -10.10 -3.66
N GLU A 152 12.01 -10.17 -4.88
CA GLU A 152 12.49 -9.37 -6.03
C GLU A 152 12.31 -7.86 -5.79
N ILE A 153 11.21 -7.45 -5.14
CA ILE A 153 11.02 -6.04 -4.78
C ILE A 153 12.01 -5.62 -3.67
N LEU A 154 12.25 -6.47 -2.67
CA LEU A 154 13.26 -6.19 -1.64
C LEU A 154 14.67 -6.03 -2.21
N GLU A 155 15.03 -6.84 -3.21
CA GLU A 155 16.32 -6.71 -3.90
C GLU A 155 16.49 -5.36 -4.60
N TRP A 156 15.38 -4.74 -5.08
CA TRP A 156 15.41 -3.39 -5.63
C TRP A 156 15.91 -2.36 -4.60
N TYR A 157 15.59 -2.54 -3.30
CA TYR A 157 15.99 -1.61 -2.23
C TYR A 157 17.42 -1.84 -1.71
N LYS A 158 18.07 -2.96 -2.05
CA LYS A 158 19.30 -3.43 -1.41
C LYS A 158 20.43 -2.38 -1.41
N ASP A 159 20.67 -1.74 -2.54
CA ASP A 159 21.74 -0.77 -2.72
C ASP A 159 21.20 0.65 -2.94
N LYS A 160 19.95 0.90 -2.51
CA LYS A 160 19.33 2.20 -2.66
C LYS A 160 19.58 3.10 -1.47
N HIS A 161 19.79 4.38 -1.79
CA HIS A 161 19.84 5.48 -0.84
C HIS A 161 18.56 6.31 -0.93
N PHE A 162 18.00 6.69 0.22
CA PHE A 162 16.90 7.63 0.26
C PHE A 162 17.39 9.08 0.14
N VAL A 163 18.61 9.35 0.63
CA VAL A 163 19.29 10.63 0.44
C VAL A 163 20.22 10.51 -0.77
N LYS A 164 19.98 11.32 -1.81
CA LYS A 164 20.79 11.36 -3.03
C LYS A 164 22.14 12.00 -2.75
N GLU A 165 23.13 11.84 -3.67
CA GLU A 165 24.46 12.41 -3.54
C GLU A 165 24.48 13.95 -3.39
N ASP A 166 23.48 14.63 -3.97
CA ASP A 166 23.30 16.07 -3.85
C ASP A 166 22.59 16.51 -2.55
N GLY A 167 22.28 15.57 -1.66
CA GLY A 167 21.57 15.80 -0.40
C GLY A 167 20.04 15.90 -0.55
N SER A 168 19.48 15.84 -1.75
CA SER A 168 18.03 15.80 -1.96
C SER A 168 17.44 14.43 -1.60
N LEU A 169 16.13 14.39 -1.32
CA LEU A 169 15.45 13.16 -0.95
C LEU A 169 14.88 12.45 -2.19
N SER A 170 15.00 11.13 -2.23
CA SER A 170 14.48 10.27 -3.30
C SER A 170 12.96 10.04 -3.11
N VAL A 171 12.17 11.04 -3.45
CA VAL A 171 10.69 11.01 -3.34
C VAL A 171 9.99 10.93 -4.70
N ASP A 172 10.74 10.87 -5.79
CA ASP A 172 10.23 10.92 -7.16
C ASP A 172 9.63 9.57 -7.59
N VAL A 173 10.13 8.46 -7.02
CA VAL A 173 9.65 7.11 -7.29
C VAL A 173 9.05 6.56 -6.01
N ILE A 174 7.79 6.14 -6.08
CA ILE A 174 7.01 5.61 -4.96
C ILE A 174 6.86 4.08 -5.07
N ALA A 175 6.61 3.43 -3.93
CA ALA A 175 6.50 1.97 -3.84
C ALA A 175 5.55 1.34 -4.88
N PRO A 176 4.33 1.86 -5.15
CA PRO A 176 3.44 1.34 -6.17
C PRO A 176 4.06 1.24 -7.57
N GLN A 177 4.89 2.22 -7.95
CA GLN A 177 5.59 2.22 -9.24
C GLN A 177 6.69 1.16 -9.32
N ILE A 178 7.41 0.96 -8.20
CA ILE A 178 8.44 -0.09 -8.09
C ILE A 178 7.80 -1.47 -8.23
N TYR A 179 6.68 -1.70 -7.54
CA TYR A 179 5.97 -2.97 -7.57
C TYR A 179 5.49 -3.31 -8.98
N ALA A 180 4.85 -2.35 -9.67
CA ALA A 180 4.43 -2.51 -11.05
C ALA A 180 5.61 -2.82 -11.98
N ARG A 181 6.75 -2.11 -11.82
CA ARG A 181 7.96 -2.31 -12.62
C ARG A 181 8.53 -3.72 -12.46
N VAL A 182 8.61 -4.23 -11.24
CA VAL A 182 9.09 -5.60 -10.97
C VAL A 182 8.10 -6.64 -11.51
N ALA A 183 6.79 -6.37 -11.44
CA ALA A 183 5.76 -7.27 -11.94
C ALA A 183 5.73 -7.41 -13.47
N GLU A 184 6.34 -6.49 -14.24
CA GLU A 184 6.43 -6.60 -15.71
C GLU A 184 7.05 -7.92 -16.14
N GLY A 185 8.09 -8.39 -15.45
CA GLY A 185 8.71 -9.69 -15.71
C GLY A 185 7.79 -10.89 -15.50
N ARG A 186 6.64 -10.70 -14.86
CA ARG A 186 5.61 -11.70 -14.58
C ARG A 186 4.39 -11.57 -15.49
N GLY A 187 4.41 -10.63 -16.46
CA GLY A 187 3.33 -10.40 -17.40
C GLY A 187 2.35 -9.28 -17.00
N PHE A 188 2.70 -8.45 -16.01
CA PHE A 188 1.89 -7.30 -15.60
C PHE A 188 1.71 -6.30 -16.75
N ILE A 189 0.51 -5.78 -16.88
CA ILE A 189 0.17 -4.69 -17.81
C ILE A 189 -0.47 -3.52 -17.07
N TYR A 190 -0.22 -2.32 -17.52
CA TYR A 190 -0.74 -1.08 -16.96
C TYR A 190 -2.18 -0.82 -17.42
N LYS A 191 -3.11 -1.65 -16.92
CA LYS A 191 -4.56 -1.53 -17.13
C LYS A 191 -5.29 -1.82 -15.82
N ASP A 192 -6.33 -1.06 -15.52
CA ASP A 192 -7.17 -1.28 -14.34
C ASP A 192 -8.13 -2.46 -14.58
N ILE A 193 -7.56 -3.65 -14.56
CA ILE A 193 -8.27 -4.93 -14.72
C ILE A 193 -7.68 -5.97 -13.76
N GLU A 194 -8.42 -7.04 -13.53
CA GLU A 194 -7.93 -8.21 -12.83
C GLU A 194 -6.88 -8.94 -13.68
N GLN A 195 -5.76 -9.34 -13.05
CA GLN A 195 -4.62 -9.97 -13.72
C GLN A 195 -4.09 -11.15 -12.89
N ASP A 196 -3.93 -12.28 -13.56
CA ASP A 196 -3.22 -13.46 -13.06
C ASP A 196 -1.80 -13.47 -13.63
N LEU A 197 -0.82 -13.23 -12.78
CA LEU A 197 0.58 -13.14 -13.17
C LEU A 197 1.34 -14.42 -12.84
N ALA A 198 2.50 -14.61 -13.49
CA ALA A 198 3.36 -15.76 -13.22
C ALA A 198 3.75 -15.87 -11.75
N GLY A 199 3.76 -17.10 -11.20
CA GLY A 199 4.11 -17.36 -9.80
C GLY A 199 2.95 -17.21 -8.83
N ASN A 200 1.71 -17.41 -9.28
CA ASN A 200 0.49 -17.29 -8.47
C ASN A 200 0.34 -15.91 -7.81
N VAL A 201 0.72 -14.87 -8.55
CA VAL A 201 0.58 -13.46 -8.17
C VAL A 201 -0.72 -12.93 -8.74
N LYS A 202 -1.61 -12.43 -7.88
CA LYS A 202 -2.93 -11.91 -8.27
C LYS A 202 -2.98 -10.40 -8.04
N ILE A 203 -3.32 -9.66 -9.09
CA ILE A 203 -3.60 -8.23 -9.02
C ILE A 203 -5.07 -8.02 -9.42
N PHE A 204 -5.87 -7.55 -8.50
CA PHE A 204 -7.28 -7.24 -8.75
C PHE A 204 -7.44 -5.83 -9.36
N ALA A 205 -8.61 -5.55 -9.94
CA ALA A 205 -8.99 -4.20 -10.32
C ALA A 205 -9.04 -3.28 -9.08
N SER A 206 -8.87 -1.98 -9.29
CA SER A 206 -8.72 -0.98 -8.22
C SER A 206 -9.89 -0.93 -7.23
N GLU A 207 -11.11 -1.34 -7.63
CA GLU A 207 -12.27 -1.36 -6.75
C GLU A 207 -12.16 -2.35 -5.57
N ILE A 208 -11.34 -3.41 -5.68
CA ILE A 208 -11.28 -4.48 -4.66
C ILE A 208 -10.63 -3.95 -3.37
N PHE A 209 -9.53 -3.21 -3.48
CA PHE A 209 -8.94 -2.46 -2.38
C PHE A 209 -8.98 -0.97 -2.74
N ALA A 210 -10.16 -0.38 -2.62
CA ALA A 210 -10.46 0.93 -3.15
C ALA A 210 -9.54 2.04 -2.59
N GLY A 211 -9.02 2.89 -3.45
CA GLY A 211 -8.15 4.01 -3.09
C GLY A 211 -8.88 5.16 -2.38
N ASN A 212 -10.21 5.14 -2.34
CA ASN A 212 -11.04 6.07 -1.57
C ASN A 212 -12.51 5.61 -1.56
N LYS A 213 -13.32 6.28 -0.72
CA LYS A 213 -14.75 5.94 -0.58
C LYS A 213 -15.59 6.08 -1.86
N ARG A 214 -15.18 6.89 -2.81
CA ARG A 214 -15.94 7.10 -4.06
C ARG A 214 -15.72 5.97 -5.05
N GLU A 215 -14.57 5.32 -4.95
CA GLU A 215 -14.18 4.17 -5.77
C GLU A 215 -14.70 2.85 -5.19
N ALA A 216 -15.10 2.85 -3.91
CA ALA A 216 -15.62 1.67 -3.25
C ALA A 216 -16.99 1.26 -3.80
N THR A 217 -17.13 -0.02 -4.10
CA THR A 217 -18.34 -0.69 -4.58
C THR A 217 -18.79 -1.78 -3.60
N SER A 218 -19.84 -2.51 -3.93
CA SER A 218 -20.24 -3.70 -3.19
C SER A 218 -19.19 -4.83 -3.25
N ASN A 219 -18.27 -4.78 -4.21
CA ASN A 219 -17.19 -5.76 -4.37
C ASN A 219 -15.98 -5.46 -3.49
N SER A 220 -15.84 -4.23 -2.97
CA SER A 220 -14.67 -3.81 -2.21
C SER A 220 -14.53 -4.57 -0.89
N TYR A 221 -13.29 -4.96 -0.58
CA TYR A 221 -12.88 -5.62 0.67
C TYR A 221 -12.24 -4.64 1.66
N ALA A 222 -11.63 -3.58 1.15
CA ALA A 222 -11.03 -2.53 1.97
C ALA A 222 -11.09 -1.17 1.28
N ILE A 223 -10.95 -0.11 2.07
CA ILE A 223 -10.84 1.27 1.59
C ILE A 223 -9.60 1.91 2.21
N HIS A 224 -8.68 2.37 1.39
CA HIS A 224 -7.53 3.17 1.80
C HIS A 224 -7.90 4.66 1.78
N PHE A 225 -7.72 5.36 2.89
CA PHE A 225 -8.11 6.77 2.99
C PHE A 225 -7.12 7.75 2.39
N CYS A 226 -5.91 7.30 2.03
CA CYS A 226 -4.84 8.10 1.42
C CYS A 226 -4.61 9.40 2.20
N GLU A 227 -4.41 9.32 3.53
CA GLU A 227 -4.20 10.50 4.38
C GLU A 227 -2.96 11.29 4.00
N ASN A 228 -2.04 10.72 3.21
CA ASN A 228 -0.79 11.37 2.76
C ASN A 228 -0.10 12.09 3.93
N SER A 229 0.09 11.38 5.06
CA SER A 229 0.66 11.93 6.29
C SER A 229 2.08 12.46 6.11
N TRP A 230 2.76 12.03 5.06
CA TRP A 230 4.11 12.43 4.68
C TRP A 230 4.18 13.78 3.93
N ALA A 231 3.05 14.27 3.40
CA ALA A 231 2.98 15.52 2.64
C ALA A 231 2.50 16.68 3.52
N PRO A 232 3.10 17.89 3.40
CA PRO A 232 2.60 19.08 4.09
C PRO A 232 1.16 19.38 3.65
N LYS A 233 0.24 19.49 4.61
CA LYS A 233 -1.18 19.75 4.33
C LYS A 233 -1.50 21.22 4.52
N THR A 234 -2.07 21.85 3.49
CA THR A 234 -2.66 23.21 3.58
C THR A 234 -3.91 23.19 4.47
N PHE A 235 -4.32 24.36 4.97
CA PHE A 235 -5.55 24.50 5.76
C PHE A 235 -6.78 23.92 5.04
N GLY A 236 -6.92 24.17 3.74
CA GLY A 236 -8.03 23.63 2.93
C GLY A 236 -8.00 22.09 2.83
N GLN A 237 -6.81 21.49 2.74
CA GLN A 237 -6.66 20.02 2.77
C GLN A 237 -7.02 19.45 4.14
N LYS A 238 -6.65 20.12 5.26
CA LYS A 238 -7.05 19.73 6.61
C LYS A 238 -8.57 19.74 6.76
N MET A 239 -9.24 20.79 6.27
CA MET A 239 -10.70 20.87 6.29
C MET A 239 -11.36 19.78 5.44
N LYS A 240 -10.85 19.51 4.23
CA LYS A 240 -11.34 18.42 3.38
C LYS A 240 -11.21 17.05 4.05
N ASN A 241 -10.11 16.82 4.75
CA ASN A 241 -9.89 15.58 5.51
C ASN A 241 -10.83 15.48 6.71
N TYR A 242 -11.09 16.59 7.41
CA TYR A 242 -12.07 16.64 8.50
C TYR A 242 -13.47 16.20 8.03
N TRP A 243 -13.94 16.73 6.88
CA TRP A 243 -15.22 16.32 6.30
C TRP A 243 -15.24 14.85 5.86
N LYS A 244 -14.15 14.32 5.30
CA LYS A 244 -14.03 12.89 5.00
C LYS A 244 -14.15 12.04 6.26
N PHE A 245 -13.50 12.45 7.35
CA PHE A 245 -13.58 11.78 8.65
C PHE A 245 -14.98 11.83 9.24
N PHE A 246 -15.64 12.97 9.21
CA PHE A 246 -17.03 13.12 9.66
C PHE A 246 -17.99 12.15 8.94
N TRP A 247 -17.87 12.02 7.62
CA TRP A 247 -18.66 11.07 6.87
C TRP A 247 -18.32 9.61 7.19
N PHE A 248 -17.07 9.30 7.49
CA PHE A 248 -16.67 7.98 7.98
C PHE A 248 -17.37 7.64 9.29
N LEU A 249 -17.37 8.55 10.27
CA LEU A 249 -18.06 8.36 11.55
C LEU A 249 -19.57 8.10 11.38
N LEU A 250 -20.22 8.86 10.51
CA LEU A 250 -21.64 8.65 10.22
C LEU A 250 -21.91 7.24 9.69
N ARG A 251 -21.08 6.77 8.77
CA ARG A 251 -21.25 5.42 8.20
C ARG A 251 -21.10 4.32 9.25
N GLN A 252 -20.13 4.42 10.15
CA GLN A 252 -19.93 3.44 11.23
C GLN A 252 -21.18 3.32 12.13
N LYS A 253 -21.87 4.42 12.42
CA LYS A 253 -23.10 4.41 13.20
C LYS A 253 -24.26 3.65 12.50
N PHE A 254 -24.31 3.65 11.18
CA PHE A 254 -25.34 2.91 10.43
C PHE A 254 -25.04 1.42 10.27
N ILE A 255 -23.77 1.00 10.41
CA ILE A 255 -23.38 -0.43 10.34
C ILE A 255 -23.60 -1.11 11.70
N SER A 256 -23.45 -0.39 12.82
CA SER A 256 -23.67 -0.92 14.18
C SER A 256 -25.14 -1.10 14.57
N VAL A 257 -26.08 -0.78 13.69
CA VAL A 257 -27.55 -0.89 13.90
C VAL A 257 -28.16 -2.02 13.04
N ARG A 258 -27.34 -2.81 12.39
CA ARG A 258 -27.72 -4.09 11.74
C ARG A 258 -26.92 -5.24 12.41
#